data_6796e541ffa18ee92c9093c96b7417aa
#
_entry.id   6796e541ffa18ee92c9093c96b7417aa
#
_cell.length_a   1.000
_cell.length_b   1.000
_cell.length_c   1.000
_cell.angle_alpha   90.00
_cell.angle_beta   90.00
_cell.angle_gamma   90.00
#
_symmetry.space_group_name_H-M   'P 1'
#
loop_
_entity.id
_entity.type
_entity.pdbx_description
1 polymer ?
#
loop_
_entity_poly.entity_id
_entity_poly.type
_entity_poly.pdbx_seq_one_letter_code
_entity_poly.pdbx_strand_id
1 'polypeptide(L)'
;MLKEFFQSNLFKRMLLTTITVPVVFLSLFFPLKSHIFLVLIFGFVITYLGSFEINSLIFNKGIKVNRHFIPGVNLLIYIFAYIYANNYFSIHSYPQALPLFFLFLISLLSFIYARDIFAKDLTVSFEKIAYTLFGILYIGIPSFVLPFLLNIDPVNKLADVPNVPIFYCVKSQGTQFSAMLVIFLTICIWVNDIFAYVFGMTFGRKKKLGIAASPNKSLAGYIGGYLTTFAFVGVYYGLFRKYLSQMPVAFYFLFPVLSGFLVPIGDLVESVVKRSVNVKDSGHVIMGRGGVLDSVDTLLYLLPIYFVILQVYFSFIAG
;
A
#
# COMPACT_ATOMS: atom_id res chain seq x y z
N MET A 1 -25.97 -6.75 28.08
CA MET A 1 -24.51 -6.92 28.17
C MET A 1 -23.92 -7.78 27.02
N LEU A 2 -24.25 -9.10 26.87
CA LEU A 2 -23.72 -9.90 25.75
C LEU A 2 -24.20 -9.41 24.36
N LYS A 3 -25.50 -9.10 24.20
CA LYS A 3 -26.06 -8.55 22.95
C LYS A 3 -25.40 -7.20 22.57
N GLU A 4 -25.17 -6.33 23.53
CA GLU A 4 -24.53 -5.04 23.32
C GLU A 4 -23.04 -5.19 22.96
N PHE A 5 -22.35 -6.18 23.55
CA PHE A 5 -20.98 -6.51 23.19
C PHE A 5 -20.88 -6.99 21.73
N PHE A 6 -21.76 -7.90 21.28
CA PHE A 6 -21.80 -8.37 19.89
C PHE A 6 -22.17 -7.26 18.88
N GLN A 7 -22.91 -6.24 19.32
CA GLN A 7 -23.23 -5.07 18.49
C GLN A 7 -22.15 -3.98 18.56
N SER A 8 -21.21 -4.08 19.50
CA SER A 8 -20.16 -3.08 19.67
C SER A 8 -19.22 -3.02 18.44
N ASN A 9 -18.77 -1.83 18.10
CA ASN A 9 -17.76 -1.62 17.06
C ASN A 9 -16.45 -2.36 17.35
N LEU A 10 -16.15 -2.57 18.64
CA LEU A 10 -14.98 -3.34 19.08
C LEU A 10 -15.08 -4.81 18.65
N PHE A 11 -16.23 -5.45 18.91
CA PHE A 11 -16.46 -6.84 18.52
C PHE A 11 -16.39 -7.02 17.00
N LYS A 12 -17.00 -6.12 16.24
CA LYS A 12 -16.95 -6.13 14.76
C LYS A 12 -15.52 -6.01 14.24
N ARG A 13 -14.72 -5.14 14.84
CA ARG A 13 -13.28 -4.99 14.51
C ARG A 13 -12.50 -6.25 14.85
N MET A 14 -12.70 -6.81 16.02
CA MET A 14 -12.04 -8.06 16.42
C MET A 14 -12.41 -9.21 15.49
N LEU A 15 -13.69 -9.39 15.18
CA LEU A 15 -14.17 -10.44 14.27
C LEU A 15 -13.55 -10.29 12.87
N LEU A 16 -13.57 -9.08 12.32
CA LEU A 16 -12.98 -8.79 11.01
C LEU A 16 -11.48 -9.10 11.02
N THR A 17 -10.75 -8.65 12.03
CA THR A 17 -9.29 -8.90 12.13
C THR A 17 -9.00 -10.39 12.29
N THR A 18 -9.80 -11.11 13.09
CA THR A 18 -9.65 -12.55 13.31
C THR A 18 -9.89 -13.36 12.04
N ILE A 19 -10.70 -12.87 11.12
CA ILE A 19 -10.96 -13.53 9.83
C ILE A 19 -9.95 -13.08 8.77
N THR A 20 -9.73 -11.78 8.62
CA THR A 20 -8.88 -11.25 7.53
C THR A 20 -7.40 -11.57 7.71
N VAL A 21 -6.90 -11.53 8.94
CA VAL A 21 -5.48 -11.85 9.21
C VAL A 21 -5.14 -13.30 8.84
N PRO A 22 -5.87 -14.34 9.29
CA PRO A 22 -5.60 -15.71 8.84
C PRO A 22 -5.81 -15.92 7.34
N VAL A 23 -6.83 -15.29 6.73
CA VAL A 23 -7.09 -15.42 5.29
C VAL A 23 -5.93 -14.85 4.48
N VAL A 24 -5.46 -13.64 4.81
CA VAL A 24 -4.29 -13.04 4.15
C VAL A 24 -3.05 -13.87 4.42
N PHE A 25 -2.83 -14.30 5.66
CA PHE A 25 -1.68 -15.10 6.03
C PHE A 25 -1.68 -16.46 5.31
N LEU A 26 -2.79 -17.19 5.33
CA LEU A 26 -2.94 -18.47 4.63
C LEU A 26 -2.81 -18.28 3.12
N SER A 27 -3.37 -17.21 2.56
CA SER A 27 -3.26 -16.93 1.12
C SER A 27 -1.82 -16.67 0.69
N LEU A 28 -0.96 -16.19 1.59
CA LEU A 28 0.46 -15.97 1.32
C LEU A 28 1.33 -17.22 1.53
N PHE A 29 0.94 -18.12 2.44
CA PHE A 29 1.72 -19.30 2.80
C PHE A 29 1.31 -20.59 2.09
N PHE A 30 0.12 -20.69 1.56
CA PHE A 30 -0.31 -21.93 0.91
C PHE A 30 0.46 -22.15 -0.40
N PRO A 31 1.11 -23.32 -0.61
CA PRO A 31 2.06 -23.55 -1.70
C PRO A 31 1.40 -23.74 -3.09
N LEU A 32 0.14 -23.41 -3.23
CA LEU A 32 -0.59 -23.50 -4.50
C LEU A 32 -0.31 -22.22 -5.33
N LYS A 33 -0.13 -22.37 -6.62
CA LYS A 33 -0.10 -21.24 -7.59
C LYS A 33 -1.31 -20.30 -7.45
N SER A 34 -2.35 -20.74 -6.74
CA SER A 34 -3.58 -20.02 -6.44
C SER A 34 -3.48 -18.97 -5.33
N HIS A 35 -2.49 -19.01 -4.42
CA HIS A 35 -2.43 -18.04 -3.32
C HIS A 35 -2.01 -16.63 -3.79
N ILE A 36 -1.10 -16.55 -4.76
CA ILE A 36 -0.77 -15.27 -5.41
C ILE A 36 -2.00 -14.70 -6.10
N PHE A 37 -2.78 -15.56 -6.74
CA PHE A 37 -4.03 -15.15 -7.37
C PHE A 37 -5.03 -14.55 -6.37
N LEU A 38 -5.16 -15.14 -5.17
CA LEU A 38 -5.99 -14.57 -4.11
C LEU A 38 -5.49 -13.19 -3.65
N VAL A 39 -4.18 -13.04 -3.42
CA VAL A 39 -3.60 -11.74 -3.03
C VAL A 39 -3.77 -10.72 -4.16
N LEU A 40 -3.64 -11.13 -5.40
CA LEU A 40 -3.87 -10.26 -6.55
C LEU A 40 -5.33 -9.86 -6.70
N ILE A 41 -6.29 -10.74 -6.41
CA ILE A 41 -7.71 -10.38 -6.36
C ILE A 41 -7.96 -9.36 -5.25
N PHE A 42 -7.39 -9.55 -4.05
CA PHE A 42 -7.48 -8.57 -2.97
C PHE A 42 -6.89 -7.22 -3.39
N GLY A 43 -5.71 -7.21 -4.04
CA GLY A 43 -5.11 -5.99 -4.57
C GLY A 43 -6.02 -5.29 -5.59
N PHE A 44 -6.66 -6.06 -6.47
CA PHE A 44 -7.64 -5.55 -7.43
C PHE A 44 -8.86 -4.91 -6.73
N VAL A 45 -9.43 -5.61 -5.74
CA VAL A 45 -10.57 -5.12 -4.96
C VAL A 45 -10.18 -3.86 -4.18
N ILE A 46 -9.01 -3.85 -3.52
CA ILE A 46 -8.50 -2.70 -2.79
C ILE A 46 -8.30 -1.51 -3.74
N THR A 47 -7.69 -1.73 -4.91
CA THR A 47 -7.47 -0.69 -5.92
C THR A 47 -8.79 -0.07 -6.37
N TYR A 48 -9.79 -0.89 -6.69
CA TYR A 48 -11.08 -0.41 -7.16
C TYR A 48 -11.85 0.33 -6.07
N LEU A 49 -12.03 -0.31 -4.90
CA LEU A 49 -12.79 0.28 -3.80
C LEU A 49 -12.10 1.49 -3.18
N GLY A 50 -10.78 1.44 -2.99
CA GLY A 50 -10.00 2.58 -2.50
C GLY A 50 -10.08 3.77 -3.45
N SER A 51 -10.00 3.53 -4.75
CA SER A 51 -10.17 4.59 -5.77
C SER A 51 -11.59 5.17 -5.78
N PHE A 52 -12.58 4.33 -5.51
CA PHE A 52 -13.97 4.76 -5.40
C PHE A 52 -14.19 5.64 -4.16
N GLU A 53 -13.57 5.30 -3.04
CA GLU A 53 -13.62 6.09 -1.81
C GLU A 53 -12.90 7.44 -1.98
N ILE A 54 -11.70 7.46 -2.59
CA ILE A 54 -11.01 8.73 -2.94
C ILE A 54 -11.89 9.61 -3.82
N ASN A 55 -12.53 9.04 -4.83
CA ASN A 55 -13.42 9.79 -5.70
C ASN A 55 -14.64 10.35 -4.94
N SER A 56 -15.13 9.61 -3.95
CA SER A 56 -16.21 10.08 -3.07
C SER A 56 -15.75 11.24 -2.17
N LEU A 57 -14.51 11.20 -1.67
CA LEU A 57 -13.91 12.32 -0.92
C LEU A 57 -13.77 13.56 -1.80
N ILE A 58 -13.33 13.42 -3.05
CA ILE A 58 -13.24 14.51 -4.03
C ILE A 58 -14.63 15.10 -4.29
N PHE A 59 -15.64 14.25 -4.44
CA PHE A 59 -17.02 14.70 -4.61
C PHE A 59 -17.54 15.50 -3.40
N ASN A 60 -17.20 15.08 -2.18
CA ASN A 60 -17.53 15.81 -0.94
C ASN A 60 -16.88 17.20 -0.87
N LYS A 61 -15.78 17.42 -1.59
CA LYS A 61 -15.16 18.75 -1.77
C LYS A 61 -15.95 19.65 -2.72
N GLY A 62 -16.97 19.13 -3.38
CA GLY A 62 -17.76 19.86 -4.40
C GLY A 62 -17.22 19.69 -5.82
N ILE A 63 -16.14 18.94 -6.01
CA ILE A 63 -15.52 18.72 -7.31
C ILE A 63 -16.15 17.50 -8.00
N LYS A 64 -16.89 17.73 -9.07
CA LYS A 64 -17.58 16.68 -9.82
C LYS A 64 -16.64 16.01 -10.82
N VAL A 65 -16.07 14.88 -10.46
CA VAL A 65 -15.35 13.97 -11.35
C VAL A 65 -16.24 12.76 -11.65
N ASN A 66 -16.13 12.19 -12.86
CA ASN A 66 -16.88 10.99 -13.20
C ASN A 66 -16.57 9.87 -12.18
N ARG A 67 -17.64 9.29 -11.63
CA ARG A 67 -17.59 8.32 -10.52
C ARG A 67 -16.67 7.12 -10.79
N HIS A 68 -16.60 6.68 -12.05
CA HIS A 68 -15.85 5.48 -12.45
C HIS A 68 -14.53 5.80 -13.14
N PHE A 69 -14.18 7.07 -13.34
CA PHE A 69 -12.99 7.43 -14.08
C PHE A 69 -11.70 7.07 -13.30
N ILE A 70 -11.54 7.58 -12.09
CA ILE A 70 -10.37 7.26 -11.23
C ILE A 70 -10.27 5.76 -10.95
N PRO A 71 -11.36 5.06 -10.51
CA PRO A 71 -11.31 3.61 -10.33
C PRO A 71 -10.93 2.84 -11.61
N GLY A 72 -11.48 3.22 -12.76
CA GLY A 72 -11.16 2.55 -14.03
C GLY A 72 -9.70 2.71 -14.44
N VAL A 73 -9.15 3.91 -14.31
CA VAL A 73 -7.74 4.19 -14.62
C VAL A 73 -6.81 3.42 -13.70
N ASN A 74 -7.03 3.47 -12.40
CA ASN A 74 -6.19 2.77 -11.43
C ASN A 74 -6.25 1.24 -11.62
N LEU A 75 -7.42 0.74 -12.03
CA LEU A 75 -7.58 -0.67 -12.36
C LEU A 75 -6.79 -1.07 -13.60
N LEU A 76 -6.79 -0.23 -14.64
CA LEU A 76 -5.97 -0.46 -15.84
C LEU A 76 -4.48 -0.44 -15.50
N ILE A 77 -4.04 0.49 -14.65
CA ILE A 77 -2.65 0.55 -14.15
C ILE A 77 -2.30 -0.75 -13.41
N TYR A 78 -3.19 -1.23 -12.54
CA TYR A 78 -2.99 -2.47 -11.80
C TYR A 78 -2.93 -3.71 -12.70
N ILE A 79 -3.85 -3.84 -13.66
CA ILE A 79 -3.88 -4.94 -14.63
C ILE A 79 -2.62 -4.94 -15.48
N PHE A 80 -2.19 -3.77 -15.96
CA PHE A 80 -0.95 -3.65 -16.71
C PHE A 80 0.25 -4.12 -15.89
N ALA A 81 0.37 -3.62 -14.65
CA ALA A 81 1.43 -4.02 -13.73
C ALA A 81 1.44 -5.53 -13.47
N TYR A 82 0.26 -6.13 -13.29
CA TYR A 82 0.11 -7.57 -13.11
C TYR A 82 0.59 -8.37 -14.32
N ILE A 83 0.15 -8.00 -15.53
CA ILE A 83 0.56 -8.65 -16.77
C ILE A 83 2.08 -8.54 -16.95
N TYR A 84 2.63 -7.34 -16.72
CA TYR A 84 4.06 -7.09 -16.87
C TYR A 84 4.89 -7.85 -15.82
N ALA A 85 4.52 -7.80 -14.55
CA ALA A 85 5.23 -8.46 -13.46
C ALA A 85 5.24 -10.00 -13.59
N ASN A 86 4.23 -10.58 -14.21
CA ASN A 86 4.18 -12.02 -14.47
C ASN A 86 4.86 -12.45 -15.77
N ASN A 87 5.55 -11.53 -16.45
CA ASN A 87 6.25 -11.81 -17.70
C ASN A 87 5.37 -12.49 -18.76
N TYR A 88 4.07 -12.16 -18.82
CA TYR A 88 3.23 -12.59 -19.93
C TYR A 88 3.76 -12.05 -21.27
N PHE A 89 4.43 -10.90 -21.22
CA PHE A 89 5.28 -10.42 -22.29
C PHE A 89 6.73 -10.77 -21.94
N SER A 90 7.31 -11.79 -22.56
CA SER A 90 8.72 -12.12 -22.30
C SER A 90 9.58 -10.88 -22.61
N ILE A 91 10.48 -10.51 -21.69
CA ILE A 91 11.33 -9.31 -21.80
C ILE A 91 12.15 -9.34 -23.10
N HIS A 92 12.55 -10.53 -23.55
CA HIS A 92 13.26 -10.71 -24.83
C HIS A 92 12.36 -10.50 -26.05
N SER A 93 11.04 -10.74 -25.93
CA SER A 93 10.09 -10.61 -27.05
C SER A 93 9.43 -9.24 -27.10
N TYR A 94 9.36 -8.51 -25.96
CA TYR A 94 8.67 -7.22 -25.86
C TYR A 94 9.45 -6.18 -25.04
N PRO A 95 10.64 -5.74 -25.52
CA PRO A 95 11.36 -4.62 -24.90
C PRO A 95 10.52 -3.32 -24.93
N GLN A 96 9.45 -3.32 -25.72
CA GLN A 96 8.57 -2.17 -25.92
C GLN A 96 7.44 -2.05 -24.88
N ALA A 97 7.26 -2.99 -23.96
CA ALA A 97 6.16 -2.93 -22.99
C ALA A 97 6.25 -1.71 -22.06
N LEU A 98 7.46 -1.33 -21.63
CA LEU A 98 7.66 -0.14 -20.81
C LEU A 98 7.40 1.17 -21.59
N PRO A 99 7.94 1.35 -22.81
CA PRO A 99 7.55 2.47 -23.66
C PRO A 99 6.05 2.56 -23.92
N LEU A 100 5.36 1.44 -24.15
CA LEU A 100 3.90 1.43 -24.31
C LEU A 100 3.17 1.89 -23.04
N PHE A 101 3.65 1.52 -21.86
CA PHE A 101 3.10 2.02 -20.61
C PHE A 101 3.30 3.52 -20.44
N PHE A 102 4.48 4.04 -20.76
CA PHE A 102 4.69 5.50 -20.75
C PHE A 102 3.81 6.22 -21.78
N LEU A 103 3.64 5.65 -22.95
CA LEU A 103 2.73 6.19 -23.95
C LEU A 103 1.28 6.22 -23.43
N PHE A 104 0.84 5.16 -22.77
CA PHE A 104 -0.46 5.11 -22.09
C PHE A 104 -0.57 6.21 -21.04
N LEU A 105 0.44 6.39 -20.17
CA LEU A 105 0.43 7.44 -19.15
C LEU A 105 0.40 8.84 -19.76
N ILE A 106 1.19 9.10 -20.79
CA ILE A 106 1.21 10.40 -21.52
C ILE A 106 -0.16 10.66 -22.15
N SER A 107 -0.74 9.66 -22.81
CA SER A 107 -2.07 9.77 -23.42
C SER A 107 -3.15 10.03 -22.38
N LEU A 108 -3.06 9.37 -21.21
CA LEU A 108 -3.95 9.58 -20.09
C LEU A 108 -3.84 11.01 -19.52
N LEU A 109 -2.61 11.51 -19.32
CA LEU A 109 -2.38 12.87 -18.86
C LEU A 109 -2.93 13.88 -19.86
N SER A 110 -2.66 13.67 -21.15
CA SER A 110 -3.18 14.51 -22.23
C SER A 110 -4.70 14.51 -22.23
N PHE A 111 -5.34 13.36 -22.02
CA PHE A 111 -6.79 13.25 -21.93
C PHE A 111 -7.35 14.01 -20.71
N ILE A 112 -6.70 13.89 -19.54
CA ILE A 112 -7.10 14.60 -18.32
C ILE A 112 -7.02 16.12 -18.52
N TYR A 113 -5.95 16.61 -19.15
CA TYR A 113 -5.79 18.04 -19.43
C TYR A 113 -6.78 18.55 -20.47
N ALA A 114 -7.06 17.74 -21.51
CA ALA A 114 -7.97 18.10 -22.58
C ALA A 114 -9.46 17.97 -22.24
N ARG A 115 -9.80 17.24 -21.17
CA ARG A 115 -11.18 16.88 -20.80
C ARG A 115 -12.11 18.08 -20.70
N ASP A 116 -11.61 19.17 -20.15
CA ASP A 116 -12.44 20.35 -19.88
C ASP A 116 -12.37 21.41 -21.00
N ILE A 117 -11.72 21.12 -22.15
CA ILE A 117 -11.67 22.07 -23.31
C ILE A 117 -13.08 22.48 -23.77
N PHE A 118 -14.04 21.55 -23.72
CA PHE A 118 -15.43 21.79 -24.11
C PHE A 118 -16.37 22.02 -22.92
N ALA A 119 -15.81 22.22 -21.70
CA ALA A 119 -16.63 22.49 -20.52
C ALA A 119 -17.27 23.90 -20.61
N LYS A 120 -18.52 23.99 -20.16
CA LYS A 120 -19.21 25.29 -20.10
C LYS A 120 -18.71 26.20 -19.00
N ASP A 121 -18.19 25.59 -17.91
CA ASP A 121 -17.65 26.28 -16.76
C ASP A 121 -16.21 25.81 -16.52
N LEU A 122 -15.27 26.74 -16.66
CA LEU A 122 -13.82 26.50 -16.50
C LEU A 122 -13.31 26.89 -15.12
N THR A 123 -14.13 27.48 -14.27
CA THR A 123 -13.69 28.01 -12.96
C THR A 123 -13.11 26.96 -12.04
N VAL A 124 -13.56 25.70 -12.16
CA VAL A 124 -13.12 24.56 -11.33
C VAL A 124 -12.27 23.55 -12.12
N SER A 125 -11.85 23.87 -13.34
CA SER A 125 -11.11 22.91 -14.18
C SER A 125 -9.75 22.57 -13.62
N PHE A 126 -9.05 23.54 -13.06
CA PHE A 126 -7.75 23.31 -12.42
C PHE A 126 -7.87 22.37 -11.23
N GLU A 127 -8.84 22.60 -10.35
CA GLU A 127 -9.14 21.73 -9.22
C GLU A 127 -9.53 20.33 -9.66
N LYS A 128 -10.36 20.19 -10.69
CA LYS A 128 -10.71 18.87 -11.25
C LYS A 128 -9.49 18.10 -11.74
N ILE A 129 -8.58 18.77 -12.45
CA ILE A 129 -7.33 18.17 -12.91
C ILE A 129 -6.49 17.73 -11.70
N ALA A 130 -6.25 18.64 -10.75
CA ALA A 130 -5.43 18.38 -9.58
C ALA A 130 -5.97 17.21 -8.73
N TYR A 131 -7.25 17.20 -8.41
CA TYR A 131 -7.87 16.14 -7.63
C TYR A 131 -7.94 14.81 -8.39
N THR A 132 -8.16 14.86 -9.71
CA THR A 132 -8.14 13.64 -10.54
C THR A 132 -6.74 13.02 -10.53
N LEU A 133 -5.70 13.83 -10.74
CA LEU A 133 -4.30 13.37 -10.67
C LEU A 133 -3.95 12.85 -9.28
N PHE A 134 -4.35 13.54 -8.24
CA PHE A 134 -4.13 13.09 -6.86
C PHE A 134 -4.76 11.69 -6.66
N GLY A 135 -6.03 11.49 -7.04
CA GLY A 135 -6.69 10.19 -6.87
C GLY A 135 -6.06 9.06 -7.69
N ILE A 136 -5.56 9.38 -8.90
CA ILE A 136 -4.84 8.40 -9.73
C ILE A 136 -3.49 8.06 -9.10
N LEU A 137 -2.70 9.05 -8.68
CA LEU A 137 -1.36 8.82 -8.14
C LEU A 137 -1.41 8.16 -6.77
N TYR A 138 -2.31 8.60 -5.89
CA TYR A 138 -2.39 8.13 -4.50
C TYR A 138 -2.71 6.64 -4.39
N ILE A 139 -3.57 6.12 -5.25
CA ILE A 139 -3.91 4.69 -5.31
C ILE A 139 -3.16 3.97 -6.43
N GLY A 140 -2.98 4.61 -7.58
CA GLY A 140 -2.42 3.97 -8.77
C GLY A 140 -0.95 3.60 -8.63
N ILE A 141 -0.13 4.43 -7.97
CA ILE A 141 1.30 4.09 -7.74
C ILE A 141 1.44 2.85 -6.84
N PRO A 142 0.83 2.78 -5.65
CA PRO A 142 0.87 1.57 -4.83
C PRO A 142 0.31 0.35 -5.54
N SER A 143 -0.78 0.52 -6.30
CA SER A 143 -1.41 -0.56 -7.07
C SER A 143 -0.51 -1.07 -8.18
N PHE A 144 0.25 -0.19 -8.84
CA PHE A 144 1.26 -0.57 -9.83
C PHE A 144 2.39 -1.40 -9.18
N VAL A 145 2.85 -1.01 -8.01
CA VAL A 145 3.99 -1.62 -7.32
C VAL A 145 3.67 -2.99 -6.72
N LEU A 146 2.45 -3.22 -6.26
CA LEU A 146 2.08 -4.45 -5.55
C LEU A 146 2.34 -5.74 -6.34
N PRO A 147 1.97 -5.88 -7.64
CA PRO A 147 2.30 -7.07 -8.43
C PRO A 147 3.80 -7.33 -8.54
N PHE A 148 4.62 -6.29 -8.62
CA PHE A 148 6.09 -6.44 -8.66
C PHE A 148 6.64 -6.95 -7.34
N LEU A 149 6.18 -6.44 -6.20
CA LEU A 149 6.58 -6.94 -4.88
C LEU A 149 6.24 -8.43 -4.70
N LEU A 150 5.11 -8.87 -5.22
CA LEU A 150 4.69 -10.27 -5.14
C LEU A 150 5.47 -11.21 -6.07
N ASN A 151 6.25 -10.66 -7.01
CA ASN A 151 7.06 -11.40 -7.96
C ASN A 151 8.58 -11.20 -7.78
N ILE A 152 9.02 -10.59 -6.68
CA ILE A 152 10.45 -10.46 -6.37
C ILE A 152 11.01 -11.83 -5.99
N ASP A 153 12.06 -12.25 -6.71
CA ASP A 153 12.87 -13.41 -6.37
C ASP A 153 14.36 -13.00 -6.27
N PRO A 154 14.99 -13.17 -5.11
CA PRO A 154 16.39 -12.84 -4.91
C PRO A 154 17.35 -13.90 -5.46
N VAL A 155 16.85 -15.09 -5.87
CA VAL A 155 17.70 -16.22 -6.20
C VAL A 155 18.27 -16.17 -7.61
N ASN A 156 19.54 -15.89 -7.71
CA ASN A 156 20.52 -16.46 -8.64
C ASN A 156 20.45 -16.18 -10.15
N LYS A 157 19.70 -15.21 -10.63
CA LYS A 157 19.75 -14.88 -12.08
C LYS A 157 20.15 -13.45 -12.40
N LEU A 158 20.41 -12.63 -11.37
CA LEU A 158 20.91 -11.26 -11.58
C LEU A 158 22.37 -11.25 -12.01
N ALA A 159 23.16 -12.25 -11.61
CA ALA A 159 24.58 -12.37 -11.99
C ALA A 159 24.80 -12.60 -13.49
N ASP A 160 23.81 -13.15 -14.20
CA ASP A 160 23.92 -13.47 -15.63
C ASP A 160 23.35 -12.39 -16.56
N VAL A 161 22.76 -11.31 -16.01
CA VAL A 161 22.13 -10.24 -16.82
C VAL A 161 22.84 -8.91 -16.56
N PRO A 162 23.74 -8.47 -17.43
CA PRO A 162 24.34 -7.15 -17.33
C PRO A 162 23.28 -6.06 -17.55
N ASN A 163 23.28 -5.03 -16.70
CA ASN A 163 22.33 -3.90 -16.76
C ASN A 163 20.87 -4.27 -16.49
N VAL A 164 20.59 -4.84 -15.32
CA VAL A 164 19.22 -5.16 -14.88
C VAL A 164 18.38 -3.88 -14.84
N PRO A 165 17.29 -3.78 -15.61
CA PRO A 165 16.41 -2.61 -15.55
C PRO A 165 15.72 -2.51 -14.19
N ILE A 166 15.45 -1.27 -13.74
CA ILE A 166 14.87 -0.94 -12.43
C ILE A 166 13.55 -1.69 -12.12
N PHE A 167 12.85 -2.21 -13.13
CA PHE A 167 11.59 -2.96 -12.97
C PHE A 167 11.75 -4.42 -13.41
N TYR A 168 12.90 -5.03 -13.16
CA TYR A 168 13.11 -6.41 -13.51
C TYR A 168 12.48 -7.35 -12.47
N CYS A 169 11.55 -8.17 -12.89
CA CYS A 169 10.98 -9.27 -12.10
C CYS A 169 11.46 -10.59 -12.70
N VAL A 170 12.18 -11.38 -11.92
CA VAL A 170 12.53 -12.74 -12.31
C VAL A 170 11.30 -13.62 -12.15
N LYS A 171 10.98 -14.42 -13.15
CA LYS A 171 9.92 -15.41 -13.08
C LYS A 171 10.28 -16.45 -12.03
N SER A 172 9.75 -16.27 -10.83
CA SER A 172 9.98 -17.13 -9.69
C SER A 172 8.98 -18.30 -9.69
N GLN A 173 9.50 -19.50 -9.49
CA GLN A 173 8.66 -20.64 -9.10
C GLN A 173 8.47 -20.70 -7.58
N GLY A 174 9.19 -19.87 -6.83
CA GLY A 174 9.29 -19.94 -5.38
C GLY A 174 8.86 -18.66 -4.68
N THR A 175 7.61 -18.41 -4.65
CA THR A 175 6.96 -17.23 -4.09
C THR A 175 7.05 -17.09 -2.56
N GLN A 176 7.78 -17.98 -1.88
CA GLN A 176 7.93 -17.92 -0.43
C GLN A 176 8.66 -16.65 0.03
N PHE A 177 9.69 -16.23 -0.70
CA PHE A 177 10.44 -15.03 -0.35
C PHE A 177 9.60 -13.75 -0.51
N SER A 178 8.97 -13.54 -1.66
CA SER A 178 8.12 -12.37 -1.89
C SER A 178 6.92 -12.32 -0.95
N ALA A 179 6.31 -13.47 -0.66
CA ALA A 179 5.27 -13.59 0.33
C ALA A 179 5.76 -13.19 1.73
N MET A 180 6.94 -13.67 2.14
CA MET A 180 7.55 -13.30 3.42
C MET A 180 7.85 -11.80 3.51
N LEU A 181 8.29 -11.17 2.41
CA LEU A 181 8.52 -9.73 2.37
C LEU A 181 7.23 -8.92 2.55
N VAL A 182 6.17 -9.29 1.85
CA VAL A 182 4.87 -8.60 1.98
C VAL A 182 4.28 -8.79 3.37
N ILE A 183 4.38 -10.00 3.93
CA ILE A 183 3.99 -10.29 5.31
C ILE A 183 4.81 -9.43 6.29
N PHE A 184 6.13 -9.40 6.11
CA PHE A 184 7.02 -8.61 6.94
C PHE A 184 6.61 -7.13 6.96
N LEU A 185 6.37 -6.53 5.78
CA LEU A 185 5.89 -5.16 5.69
C LEU A 185 4.56 -4.97 6.43
N THR A 186 3.60 -5.84 6.16
CA THR A 186 2.25 -5.73 6.75
C THR A 186 2.29 -5.85 8.27
N ILE A 187 3.08 -6.77 8.80
CA ILE A 187 3.19 -6.95 10.25
C ILE A 187 3.95 -5.78 10.89
N CYS A 188 4.98 -5.23 10.26
CA CYS A 188 5.65 -4.03 10.75
C CYS A 188 4.67 -2.85 10.91
N ILE A 189 3.78 -2.66 9.94
CA ILE A 189 2.73 -1.64 10.01
C ILE A 189 1.79 -1.90 11.19
N TRP A 190 1.24 -3.10 11.29
CA TRP A 190 0.29 -3.45 12.34
C TRP A 190 0.88 -3.40 13.73
N VAL A 191 2.10 -3.89 13.92
CA VAL A 191 2.80 -3.81 15.21
C VAL A 191 3.00 -2.34 15.60
N ASN A 192 3.46 -1.50 14.68
CA ASN A 192 3.62 -0.08 14.93
C ASN A 192 2.30 0.56 15.37
N ASP A 193 1.22 0.38 14.62
CA ASP A 193 -0.07 1.00 14.90
C ASP A 193 -0.68 0.54 16.22
N ILE A 194 -0.64 -0.78 16.48
CA ILE A 194 -1.18 -1.34 17.73
C ILE A 194 -0.43 -0.80 18.94
N PHE A 195 0.89 -0.84 18.91
CA PHE A 195 1.68 -0.41 20.05
C PHE A 195 1.77 1.12 20.18
N ALA A 196 1.72 1.85 19.06
CA ALA A 196 1.56 3.30 19.10
C ALA A 196 0.24 3.70 19.79
N TYR A 197 -0.83 2.97 19.54
CA TYR A 197 -2.10 3.16 20.24
C TYR A 197 -1.99 2.82 21.73
N VAL A 198 -1.45 1.64 22.07
CA VAL A 198 -1.31 1.18 23.46
C VAL A 198 -0.44 2.15 24.28
N PHE A 199 0.76 2.47 23.80
CA PHE A 199 1.67 3.42 24.50
C PHE A 199 1.11 4.83 24.52
N GLY A 200 0.40 5.24 23.48
CA GLY A 200 -0.30 6.52 23.44
C GLY A 200 -1.38 6.64 24.50
N MET A 201 -2.16 5.58 24.70
CA MET A 201 -3.20 5.55 25.74
C MET A 201 -2.65 5.47 27.17
N THR A 202 -1.57 4.70 27.38
CA THR A 202 -1.01 4.49 28.73
C THR A 202 -0.14 5.65 29.18
N PHE A 203 0.79 6.09 28.33
CA PHE A 203 1.82 7.07 28.67
C PHE A 203 1.66 8.44 27.99
N GLY A 204 0.82 8.52 26.94
CA GLY A 204 0.72 9.70 26.06
C GLY A 204 -0.44 10.65 26.39
N ARG A 205 -1.26 10.39 27.41
CA ARG A 205 -2.48 11.16 27.71
C ARG A 205 -2.21 12.66 27.92
N LYS A 206 -1.09 13.00 28.56
CA LYS A 206 -0.73 14.40 28.92
C LYS A 206 0.10 15.13 27.88
N LYS A 207 0.75 14.41 26.95
CA LYS A 207 1.66 14.99 25.94
C LYS A 207 1.23 14.60 24.53
N LYS A 208 0.22 15.28 24.04
CA LYS A 208 -0.25 15.12 22.65
C LYS A 208 0.60 15.96 21.71
N LEU A 209 0.75 15.51 20.46
CA LEU A 209 1.57 16.18 19.44
C LEU A 209 0.90 17.43 18.86
N GLY A 210 -0.40 17.67 19.12
CA GLY A 210 -1.12 18.84 18.62
C GLY A 210 -1.31 18.88 17.10
N ILE A 211 -1.21 17.72 16.42
CA ILE A 211 -1.37 17.63 14.97
C ILE A 211 -2.85 17.79 14.61
N ALA A 212 -3.20 18.81 13.83
CA ALA A 212 -4.58 19.15 13.48
C ALA A 212 -5.34 17.98 12.82
N ALA A 213 -4.68 17.22 11.95
CA ALA A 213 -5.28 16.07 11.27
C ALA A 213 -5.60 14.91 12.23
N SER A 214 -4.82 14.74 13.31
CA SER A 214 -4.98 13.68 14.31
C SER A 214 -4.60 14.15 15.71
N PRO A 215 -5.50 14.88 16.42
CA PRO A 215 -5.18 15.54 17.72
C PRO A 215 -4.83 14.57 18.84
N ASN A 216 -5.22 13.31 18.71
CA ASN A 216 -5.01 12.29 19.75
C ASN A 216 -3.64 11.62 19.71
N LYS A 217 -2.86 11.80 18.64
CA LYS A 217 -1.50 11.25 18.56
C LYS A 217 -0.59 11.85 19.60
N SER A 218 0.27 11.03 20.21
CA SER A 218 1.19 11.42 21.27
C SER A 218 2.61 10.97 20.96
N LEU A 219 3.59 11.69 21.52
CA LEU A 219 5.00 11.33 21.39
C LEU A 219 5.32 9.96 21.99
N ALA A 220 4.68 9.62 23.13
CA ALA A 220 4.86 8.32 23.76
C ALA A 220 4.33 7.17 22.86
N GLY A 221 3.21 7.39 22.17
CA GLY A 221 2.72 6.44 21.18
C GLY A 221 3.70 6.26 20.01
N TYR A 222 4.21 7.36 19.49
CA TYR A 222 5.20 7.33 18.40
C TYR A 222 6.46 6.54 18.78
N ILE A 223 7.06 6.84 19.93
CA ILE A 223 8.26 6.15 20.43
C ILE A 223 7.96 4.68 20.71
N GLY A 224 6.82 4.38 21.37
CA GLY A 224 6.40 3.03 21.69
C GLY A 224 6.19 2.17 20.45
N GLY A 225 5.50 2.67 19.43
CA GLY A 225 5.34 2.00 18.14
C GLY A 225 6.67 1.73 17.45
N TYR A 226 7.56 2.73 17.43
CA TYR A 226 8.90 2.60 16.86
C TYR A 226 9.73 1.47 17.54
N LEU A 227 9.84 1.52 18.85
CA LEU A 227 10.65 0.54 19.62
C LEU A 227 10.09 -0.89 19.52
N THR A 228 8.77 -1.04 19.53
CA THR A 228 8.14 -2.36 19.40
C THR A 228 8.25 -2.92 17.98
N THR A 229 8.19 -2.08 16.95
CA THR A 229 8.46 -2.51 15.56
C THR A 229 9.89 -3.04 15.45
N PHE A 230 10.85 -2.35 16.04
CA PHE A 230 12.25 -2.77 16.04
C PHE A 230 12.46 -4.11 16.76
N ALA A 231 11.88 -4.27 17.95
CA ALA A 231 11.93 -5.53 18.70
C ALA A 231 11.25 -6.67 17.93
N PHE A 232 10.10 -6.40 17.31
CA PHE A 232 9.37 -7.39 16.51
C PHE A 232 10.20 -7.90 15.33
N VAL A 233 10.90 -7.01 14.62
CA VAL A 233 11.74 -7.40 13.48
C VAL A 233 12.86 -8.35 13.92
N GLY A 234 13.45 -8.13 15.09
CA GLY A 234 14.42 -9.07 15.66
C GLY A 234 13.84 -10.48 15.87
N VAL A 235 12.62 -10.55 16.41
CA VAL A 235 11.90 -11.83 16.59
C VAL A 235 11.55 -12.46 15.23
N TYR A 236 11.03 -11.68 14.30
CA TYR A 236 10.66 -12.16 12.96
C TYR A 236 11.88 -12.71 12.21
N TYR A 237 12.99 -12.00 12.25
CA TYR A 237 14.25 -12.47 11.67
C TYR A 237 14.71 -13.79 12.29
N GLY A 238 14.66 -13.89 13.62
CA GLY A 238 15.02 -15.12 14.34
C GLY A 238 14.20 -16.34 13.93
N LEU A 239 12.88 -16.16 13.77
CA LEU A 239 11.94 -17.22 13.40
C LEU A 239 12.02 -17.63 11.92
N PHE A 240 12.23 -16.68 11.02
CA PHE A 240 12.18 -16.90 9.57
C PHE A 240 13.54 -16.81 8.88
N ARG A 241 14.63 -16.80 9.63
CA ARG A 241 16.00 -16.69 9.13
C ARG A 241 16.30 -17.60 7.94
N LYS A 242 15.77 -18.83 7.94
CA LYS A 242 15.98 -19.80 6.86
C LYS A 242 15.45 -19.30 5.51
N TYR A 243 14.33 -18.60 5.51
CA TYR A 243 13.68 -18.07 4.29
C TYR A 243 14.19 -16.68 3.90
N LEU A 244 14.80 -15.99 4.86
CA LEU A 244 15.26 -14.61 4.73
C LEU A 244 16.79 -14.50 4.61
N SER A 245 17.51 -15.64 4.56
CA SER A 245 18.98 -15.70 4.54
C SER A 245 19.61 -15.02 3.33
N GLN A 246 18.86 -14.77 2.30
CA GLN A 246 19.30 -14.12 1.06
C GLN A 246 19.39 -12.58 1.18
N MET A 247 18.84 -12.02 2.25
CA MET A 247 18.96 -10.60 2.55
C MET A 247 20.02 -10.37 3.63
N PRO A 248 20.86 -9.34 3.51
CA PRO A 248 21.80 -9.01 4.55
C PRO A 248 21.09 -8.61 5.84
N VAL A 249 21.70 -8.95 6.95
CA VAL A 249 21.18 -8.62 8.29
C VAL A 249 20.91 -7.12 8.42
N ALA A 250 21.74 -6.27 7.80
CA ALA A 250 21.57 -4.82 7.81
C ALA A 250 20.21 -4.38 7.26
N PHE A 251 19.63 -5.09 6.29
CA PHE A 251 18.30 -4.78 5.74
C PHE A 251 17.21 -4.91 6.79
N TYR A 252 17.29 -5.93 7.65
CA TYR A 252 16.31 -6.15 8.72
C TYR A 252 16.40 -5.11 9.83
N PHE A 253 17.51 -4.41 9.97
CA PHE A 253 17.63 -3.26 10.89
C PHE A 253 17.23 -1.95 10.23
N LEU A 254 17.60 -1.73 8.97
CA LEU A 254 17.27 -0.51 8.24
C LEU A 254 15.75 -0.36 8.05
N PHE A 255 15.07 -1.45 7.71
CA PHE A 255 13.65 -1.41 7.39
C PHE A 255 12.76 -1.01 8.58
N PRO A 256 12.93 -1.56 9.81
CA PRO A 256 12.19 -1.08 10.99
C PRO A 256 12.47 0.37 11.33
N VAL A 257 13.71 0.82 11.16
CA VAL A 257 14.06 2.24 11.36
C VAL A 257 13.22 3.11 10.43
N LEU A 258 13.20 2.80 9.15
CA LEU A 258 12.39 3.53 8.16
C LEU A 258 10.89 3.38 8.42
N SER A 259 10.41 2.17 8.68
CA SER A 259 8.98 1.92 8.96
C SER A 259 8.52 2.67 10.20
N GLY A 260 9.31 2.71 11.26
CA GLY A 260 8.98 3.41 12.49
C GLY A 260 8.73 4.91 12.27
N PHE A 261 9.41 5.53 11.31
CA PHE A 261 9.16 6.91 10.91
C PHE A 261 8.00 7.04 9.92
N LEU A 262 7.92 6.16 8.94
CA LEU A 262 7.03 6.30 7.80
C LEU A 262 5.60 5.83 8.08
N VAL A 263 5.41 4.84 8.96
CA VAL A 263 4.06 4.33 9.33
C VAL A 263 3.18 5.45 9.91
N PRO A 264 3.62 6.22 10.91
CA PRO A 264 2.83 7.33 11.41
C PRO A 264 2.57 8.44 10.38
N ILE A 265 3.46 8.61 9.41
CA ILE A 265 3.30 9.60 8.33
C ILE A 265 2.21 9.13 7.36
N GLY A 266 2.19 7.85 6.97
CA GLY A 266 1.18 7.28 6.08
C GLY A 266 -0.24 7.49 6.59
N ASP A 267 -0.50 7.15 7.86
CA ASP A 267 -1.78 7.39 8.53
C ASP A 267 -2.13 8.90 8.61
N LEU A 268 -1.13 9.76 8.82
CA LEU A 268 -1.35 11.21 8.84
C LEU A 268 -1.70 11.77 7.45
N VAL A 269 -1.09 11.26 6.38
CA VAL A 269 -1.39 11.70 5.00
C VAL A 269 -2.87 11.47 4.68
N GLU A 270 -3.37 10.27 4.94
CA GLU A 270 -4.81 9.98 4.74
C GLU A 270 -5.70 10.81 5.67
N SER A 271 -5.30 10.97 6.93
CA SER A 271 -6.01 11.82 7.89
C SER A 271 -6.14 13.26 7.40
N VAL A 272 -5.09 13.86 6.81
CA VAL A 272 -5.13 15.20 6.21
C VAL A 272 -6.14 15.25 5.08
N VAL A 273 -6.14 14.26 4.19
CA VAL A 273 -7.10 14.19 3.07
C VAL A 273 -8.54 14.16 3.59
N LYS A 274 -8.84 13.30 4.56
CA LYS A 274 -10.18 13.21 5.17
C LYS A 274 -10.61 14.53 5.82
N ARG A 275 -9.73 15.16 6.61
CA ARG A 275 -10.06 16.43 7.27
C ARG A 275 -10.23 17.58 6.29
N SER A 276 -9.53 17.58 5.16
CA SER A 276 -9.69 18.61 4.12
C SER A 276 -11.09 18.66 3.52
N VAL A 277 -11.85 17.57 3.64
CA VAL A 277 -13.25 17.46 3.18
C VAL A 277 -14.24 17.29 4.35
N ASN A 278 -13.81 17.60 5.58
CA ASN A 278 -14.63 17.56 6.80
C ASN A 278 -15.24 16.19 7.12
N VAL A 279 -14.59 15.10 6.73
CA VAL A 279 -15.02 13.75 7.13
C VAL A 279 -14.00 13.09 8.04
N LYS A 280 -14.43 12.04 8.74
CA LYS A 280 -13.56 11.25 9.61
C LYS A 280 -13.13 9.94 8.94
N ASP A 281 -14.03 9.28 8.27
CA ASP A 281 -13.83 7.98 7.64
C ASP A 281 -13.97 8.14 6.12
N SER A 282 -13.19 7.39 5.34
CA SER A 282 -13.19 7.48 3.87
C SER A 282 -14.44 6.84 3.25
N GLY A 283 -15.04 5.88 3.97
CA GLY A 283 -16.21 5.13 3.54
C GLY A 283 -16.86 4.36 4.68
N HIS A 284 -17.78 3.44 4.34
CA HIS A 284 -18.51 2.60 5.29
C HIS A 284 -18.51 1.12 4.89
N VAL A 285 -17.63 0.72 3.98
CA VAL A 285 -17.60 -0.64 3.42
C VAL A 285 -17.15 -1.65 4.46
N ILE A 286 -16.21 -1.27 5.34
CA ILE A 286 -15.65 -2.18 6.34
C ILE A 286 -16.32 -1.96 7.68
N MET A 287 -17.08 -2.97 8.14
CA MET A 287 -17.81 -2.91 9.41
C MET A 287 -16.91 -2.53 10.59
N GLY A 288 -17.23 -1.42 11.25
CA GLY A 288 -16.52 -0.94 12.44
C GLY A 288 -15.16 -0.28 12.21
N ARG A 289 -14.65 -0.25 10.97
CA ARG A 289 -13.39 0.41 10.61
C ARG A 289 -13.55 1.63 9.72
N GLY A 290 -14.64 1.69 8.94
CA GLY A 290 -14.88 2.76 7.98
C GLY A 290 -14.73 2.28 6.55
N GLY A 291 -13.89 2.92 5.75
CA GLY A 291 -13.62 2.54 4.37
C GLY A 291 -12.52 1.49 4.22
N VAL A 292 -12.36 1.02 2.99
CA VAL A 292 -11.21 0.21 2.57
C VAL A 292 -9.94 1.04 2.69
N LEU A 293 -9.99 2.31 2.26
CA LEU A 293 -8.87 3.24 2.34
C LEU A 293 -8.40 3.42 3.78
N ASP A 294 -9.32 3.61 4.75
CA ASP A 294 -9.00 3.69 6.19
C ASP A 294 -8.25 2.46 6.74
N SER A 295 -8.29 1.34 6.02
CA SER A 295 -7.66 0.09 6.46
C SER A 295 -6.32 -0.18 5.81
N VAL A 296 -6.02 0.48 4.70
CA VAL A 296 -4.81 0.24 3.90
C VAL A 296 -3.98 1.51 3.63
N ASP A 297 -4.36 2.64 4.22
CA ASP A 297 -3.73 3.96 4.05
C ASP A 297 -2.21 3.94 4.22
N THR A 298 -1.75 3.40 5.33
CA THR A 298 -0.33 3.26 5.66
C THR A 298 0.37 2.29 4.71
N LEU A 299 -0.31 1.20 4.34
CA LEU A 299 0.22 0.25 3.36
C LEU A 299 0.40 0.90 2.00
N LEU A 300 -0.60 1.63 1.51
CA LEU A 300 -0.54 2.36 0.25
C LEU A 300 0.63 3.36 0.22
N TYR A 301 0.89 4.05 1.33
CA TYR A 301 2.00 4.98 1.45
C TYR A 301 3.36 4.27 1.44
N LEU A 302 3.49 3.14 2.13
CA LEU A 302 4.76 2.43 2.30
C LEU A 302 5.13 1.53 1.12
N LEU A 303 4.16 0.97 0.40
CA LEU A 303 4.44 0.05 -0.71
C LEU A 303 5.43 0.59 -1.75
N PRO A 304 5.29 1.82 -2.28
CA PRO A 304 6.23 2.37 -3.25
C PRO A 304 7.63 2.57 -2.65
N ILE A 305 7.70 3.04 -1.41
CA ILE A 305 8.98 3.29 -0.73
C ILE A 305 9.71 1.98 -0.49
N TYR A 306 8.99 0.97 -0.01
CA TYR A 306 9.52 -0.37 0.22
C TYR A 306 10.05 -1.00 -1.07
N PHE A 307 9.31 -0.86 -2.17
CA PHE A 307 9.72 -1.33 -3.47
C PHE A 307 11.02 -0.67 -3.94
N VAL A 308 11.12 0.67 -3.82
CA VAL A 308 12.34 1.39 -4.19
C VAL A 308 13.55 0.94 -3.37
N ILE A 309 13.39 0.75 -2.06
CA ILE A 309 14.46 0.26 -1.18
C ILE A 309 14.94 -1.13 -1.64
N LEU A 310 14.02 -2.02 -1.97
CA LEU A 310 14.36 -3.34 -2.49
C LEU A 310 15.07 -3.27 -3.84
N GLN A 311 14.59 -2.44 -4.76
CA GLN A 311 15.22 -2.27 -6.08
C GLN A 311 16.62 -1.70 -5.96
N VAL A 312 16.82 -0.68 -5.11
CA VAL A 312 18.15 -0.13 -4.81
C VAL A 312 19.07 -1.20 -4.23
N TYR A 313 18.58 -1.98 -3.29
CA TYR A 313 19.34 -3.07 -2.72
C TYR A 313 19.80 -4.07 -3.79
N PHE A 314 18.87 -4.58 -4.61
CA PHE A 314 19.20 -5.57 -5.64
C PHE A 314 20.11 -5.00 -6.74
N SER A 315 19.99 -3.71 -7.07
CA SER A 315 20.81 -3.09 -8.12
C SER A 315 22.25 -2.78 -7.69
N PHE A 316 22.45 -2.42 -6.41
CA PHE A 316 23.78 -1.92 -5.95
C PHE A 316 24.54 -2.90 -5.06
N ILE A 317 23.89 -3.87 -4.45
CA ILE A 317 24.52 -4.75 -3.45
C ILE A 317 24.58 -6.20 -3.92
N ALA A 318 23.68 -6.63 -4.77
CA ALA A 318 23.63 -7.99 -5.33
C ALA A 318 24.26 -8.10 -6.74
N GLY A 319 24.60 -6.98 -7.39
CA GLY A 319 25.41 -6.90 -8.62
C GLY A 319 26.88 -6.66 -8.30
#